data_02f096b917b98cb6cab7545b6ddb4cc7
#
_entry.id   02f096b917b98cb6cab7545b6ddb4cc7
#
_cell.length_a   1.000
_cell.length_b   1.000
_cell.length_c   1.000
_cell.angle_alpha   90.00
_cell.angle_beta   90.00
_cell.angle_gamma   90.00
#
_symmetry.space_group_name_H-M   'P 1'
#
loop_
_entity.id
_entity.type
_entity.pdbx_description
1 polymer ?
#
loop_
_entity_poly.entity_id
_entity_poly.type
_entity_poly.pdbx_seq_one_letter_code
_entity_poly.pdbx_strand_id
1 'polypeptide(L)'
;MKNASAAFMSAMASPSRMIRGKVVVVDGGLTSEYGYANKLQSIEQEVSAVKGKMFGAVVSYKSTIKLIDVKNAVQVNVGAKASPHIGLVDELLPMTPVYISSNTFDEVKGIRTLIGEDAIGFTDKYIWNDIKGDLNNTFTIQDVFAAIANKIGTEFMITGELPNINAVYTKATFNVNGDETLRQILTAAAEATGAMVFINGNGKMEIKMLSNTIALAIDKNTQFNLSTEPSSSLSGIISINELNDMISVGNNTSYVSVISVNPFIDPTDDSS
;
A
#
# COMPACT_ATOMS: atom_id res chain seq x y z
N MET A 1 -10.34 2.52 3.34
CA MET A 1 -10.06 3.74 4.12
C MET A 1 -11.13 3.86 5.19
N LYS A 2 -10.78 4.00 6.47
CA LYS A 2 -11.77 4.36 7.48
C LYS A 2 -12.27 5.77 7.12
N ASN A 3 -13.57 5.95 7.02
CA ASN A 3 -14.13 7.28 6.82
C ASN A 3 -13.83 8.11 8.07
N ALA A 4 -12.97 9.12 7.90
CA ALA A 4 -12.75 10.10 8.94
C ALA A 4 -14.06 10.86 9.22
N SER A 5 -14.30 11.22 10.47
CA SER A 5 -15.47 12.02 10.82
C SER A 5 -15.43 13.42 10.19
N ALA A 6 -16.58 14.04 10.00
CA ALA A 6 -16.64 15.42 9.49
C ALA A 6 -15.88 16.37 10.44
N ALA A 7 -15.92 16.13 11.74
CA ALA A 7 -15.18 16.89 12.74
C ALA A 7 -13.67 16.74 12.55
N PHE A 8 -13.18 15.50 12.27
CA PHE A 8 -11.78 15.24 11.96
C PHE A 8 -11.33 15.99 10.70
N MET A 9 -12.12 15.92 9.61
CA MET A 9 -11.80 16.60 8.36
C MET A 9 -11.72 18.12 8.55
N SER A 10 -12.66 18.70 9.31
CA SER A 10 -12.66 20.14 9.65
C SER A 10 -11.44 20.51 10.50
N ALA A 11 -11.10 19.71 11.50
CA ALA A 11 -9.94 19.96 12.35
C ALA A 11 -8.62 19.79 11.59
N MET A 12 -8.54 18.85 10.64
CA MET A 12 -7.38 18.70 9.75
C MET A 12 -7.17 19.88 8.82
N ALA A 13 -8.23 20.58 8.44
CA ALA A 13 -8.15 21.81 7.65
C ALA A 13 -7.71 23.04 8.47
N SER A 14 -7.72 22.95 9.80
CA SER A 14 -7.32 24.07 10.68
C SER A 14 -5.81 24.31 10.62
N PRO A 15 -5.35 25.56 10.52
CA PRO A 15 -3.92 25.89 10.56
C PRO A 15 -3.26 25.59 11.92
N SER A 16 -4.02 25.49 13.01
CA SER A 16 -3.55 25.23 14.37
C SER A 16 -3.79 23.79 14.83
N ARG A 17 -3.74 22.81 13.89
CA ARG A 17 -3.96 21.40 14.22
C ARG A 17 -2.79 20.78 15.00
N MET A 18 -3.11 19.99 16.00
CA MET A 18 -2.15 19.17 16.73
C MET A 18 -2.31 17.70 16.29
N ILE A 19 -1.38 17.23 15.48
CA ILE A 19 -1.35 15.82 15.05
C ILE A 19 -0.72 14.98 16.16
N ARG A 20 -1.35 13.87 16.47
CA ARG A 20 -0.87 12.89 17.45
C ARG A 20 -0.71 11.52 16.81
N GLY A 21 0.21 10.75 17.35
CA GLY A 21 0.44 9.37 16.96
C GLY A 21 0.32 8.42 18.14
N LYS A 22 0.00 7.18 17.82
CA LYS A 22 -0.01 6.04 18.74
C LYS A 22 0.43 4.80 18.00
N VAL A 23 1.17 3.92 18.67
CA VAL A 23 1.54 2.60 18.16
C VAL A 23 1.10 1.55 19.16
N VAL A 24 0.36 0.57 18.68
CA VAL A 24 0.02 -0.63 19.45
C VAL A 24 0.91 -1.76 18.96
N VAL A 25 1.69 -2.33 19.86
CA VAL A 25 2.59 -3.45 19.55
C VAL A 25 2.06 -4.71 20.22
N VAL A 26 1.91 -5.78 19.43
CA VAL A 26 1.55 -7.12 19.90
C VAL A 26 2.76 -8.03 19.71
N ASP A 27 3.29 -8.54 20.81
CA ASP A 27 4.50 -9.36 20.87
C ASP A 27 4.25 -10.57 21.76
N GLY A 28 4.27 -11.79 21.20
CA GLY A 28 4.06 -13.03 21.93
C GLY A 28 2.75 -13.08 22.73
N GLY A 29 1.69 -12.39 22.29
CA GLY A 29 0.41 -12.28 22.97
C GLY A 29 0.33 -11.13 23.98
N LEU A 30 1.42 -10.45 24.28
CA LEU A 30 1.44 -9.23 25.10
C LEU A 30 1.14 -8.01 24.22
N THR A 31 0.30 -7.11 24.70
CA THR A 31 -0.03 -5.85 24.02
C THR A 31 0.57 -4.68 24.78
N SER A 32 1.34 -3.86 24.09
CA SER A 32 1.91 -2.61 24.61
C SER A 32 1.45 -1.43 23.75
N GLU A 33 1.19 -0.30 24.38
CA GLU A 33 0.77 0.93 23.71
C GLU A 33 1.78 2.05 23.97
N TYR A 34 2.21 2.70 22.90
CA TYR A 34 3.14 3.84 22.91
C TYR A 34 2.48 5.03 22.24
N GLY A 35 2.19 6.08 22.96
CA GLY A 35 1.57 7.30 22.46
C GLY A 35 2.51 8.51 22.60
N TYR A 36 2.07 9.64 22.03
CA TYR A 36 2.78 10.92 22.13
C TYR A 36 3.08 11.33 23.58
N ALA A 37 2.15 11.08 24.51
CA ALA A 37 2.36 11.36 25.94
C ALA A 37 3.20 10.30 26.64
N ASN A 38 3.51 9.19 25.98
CA ASN A 38 4.20 8.05 26.56
C ASN A 38 5.13 7.39 25.52
N LYS A 39 6.40 7.77 25.57
CA LYS A 39 7.52 7.18 24.83
C LYS A 39 7.54 7.34 23.31
N LEU A 40 6.44 7.59 22.61
CA LEU A 40 6.46 7.72 21.15
C LEU A 40 7.11 9.05 20.74
N GLN A 41 8.19 8.96 19.94
CA GLN A 41 8.87 10.12 19.37
C GLN A 41 8.39 10.42 17.95
N SER A 42 8.44 9.41 17.06
CA SER A 42 8.00 9.57 15.67
C SER A 42 7.49 8.28 15.07
N ILE A 43 6.64 8.43 14.05
CA ILE A 43 6.21 7.39 13.13
C ILE A 43 6.46 7.92 11.72
N GLU A 44 7.21 7.16 10.93
CA GLU A 44 7.40 7.39 9.51
C GLU A 44 6.89 6.16 8.77
N GLN A 45 6.07 6.33 7.75
CA GLN A 45 5.61 5.23 6.90
C GLN A 45 5.89 5.56 5.44
N GLU A 46 6.74 4.77 4.84
CA GLU A 46 7.10 4.84 3.43
C GLU A 46 6.20 3.90 2.63
N VAL A 47 5.85 4.34 1.43
CA VAL A 47 5.05 3.58 0.48
C VAL A 47 5.92 3.18 -0.70
N SER A 48 5.98 1.90 -0.99
CA SER A 48 6.67 1.36 -2.15
C SER A 48 5.66 0.71 -3.10
N ALA A 49 5.66 1.15 -4.36
CA ALA A 49 4.91 0.53 -5.43
C ALA A 49 5.86 0.15 -6.58
N VAL A 50 5.49 -0.85 -7.36
CA VAL A 50 6.27 -1.24 -8.54
C VAL A 50 6.22 -0.10 -9.55
N LYS A 51 7.41 0.45 -9.89
CA LYS A 51 7.52 1.53 -10.87
C LYS A 51 7.19 1.04 -12.28
N GLY A 52 6.54 1.89 -13.07
CA GLY A 52 6.33 1.68 -14.50
C GLY A 52 5.15 0.79 -14.88
N LYS A 53 4.30 0.43 -13.93
CA LYS A 53 3.07 -0.32 -14.22
C LYS A 53 1.90 0.66 -14.39
N MET A 54 1.25 0.57 -15.54
CA MET A 54 0.14 1.43 -15.92
C MET A 54 -1.20 0.94 -15.34
N PHE A 55 -1.35 -0.37 -15.25
CA PHE A 55 -2.53 -1.04 -14.74
C PHE A 55 -2.11 -2.07 -13.70
N GLY A 56 -2.81 -2.06 -12.60
CA GLY A 56 -2.51 -2.93 -11.47
C GLY A 56 -1.24 -2.49 -10.71
N ALA A 57 -1.29 -2.56 -9.41
CA ALA A 57 -0.13 -2.25 -8.59
C ALA A 57 -0.18 -3.05 -7.29
N VAL A 58 0.97 -3.53 -6.87
CA VAL A 58 1.15 -4.08 -5.53
C VAL A 58 1.92 -3.07 -4.70
N VAL A 59 1.28 -2.59 -3.65
CA VAL A 59 1.80 -1.54 -2.78
C VAL A 59 2.19 -2.17 -1.45
N SER A 60 3.41 -1.92 -1.01
CA SER A 60 3.89 -2.32 0.31
C SER A 60 4.30 -1.11 1.14
N TYR A 61 4.21 -1.28 2.45
CA TYR A 61 4.52 -0.24 3.42
C TYR A 61 5.68 -0.68 4.32
N LYS A 62 6.57 0.27 4.56
CA LYS A 62 7.64 0.14 5.55
C LYS A 62 7.47 1.24 6.58
N SER A 63 7.54 0.89 7.85
CA SER A 63 7.43 1.87 8.93
C SER A 63 8.70 1.92 9.75
N THR A 64 9.11 3.15 10.10
CA THR A 64 10.14 3.43 11.08
C THR A 64 9.48 4.11 12.29
N ILE A 65 9.56 3.47 13.45
CA ILE A 65 8.96 3.93 14.70
C ILE A 65 10.08 4.22 15.68
N LYS A 66 10.15 5.44 16.19
CA LYS A 66 11.13 5.83 17.20
C LYS A 66 10.44 6.02 18.54
N LEU A 67 11.01 5.37 19.57
CA LEU A 67 10.54 5.42 20.95
C LEU A 67 11.61 6.03 21.86
N ILE A 68 11.19 6.89 22.77
CA ILE A 68 12.04 7.38 23.85
C ILE A 68 12.16 6.26 24.90
N ASP A 69 13.34 5.73 25.10
CA ASP A 69 13.60 4.56 25.94
C ASP A 69 14.88 4.73 26.77
N VAL A 70 14.98 5.83 27.50
CA VAL A 70 16.17 6.23 28.26
C VAL A 70 16.71 5.13 29.18
N LYS A 71 15.84 4.23 29.66
CA LYS A 71 16.22 3.15 30.57
C LYS A 71 16.39 1.79 29.90
N ASN A 72 16.33 1.73 28.54
CA ASN A 72 16.33 0.47 27.80
C ASN A 72 15.27 -0.54 28.31
N ALA A 73 14.09 -0.02 28.66
CA ALA A 73 13.01 -0.79 29.27
C ALA A 73 11.97 -1.31 28.27
N VAL A 74 11.98 -0.78 27.04
CA VAL A 74 11.08 -1.22 25.99
C VAL A 74 11.59 -2.51 25.37
N GLN A 75 10.82 -3.57 25.52
CA GLN A 75 11.13 -4.86 24.89
C GLN A 75 10.14 -5.12 23.78
N VAL A 76 10.65 -5.25 22.56
CA VAL A 76 9.89 -5.60 21.36
C VAL A 76 10.74 -6.56 20.54
N ASN A 77 10.23 -7.75 20.29
CA ASN A 77 10.96 -8.75 19.50
C ASN A 77 10.79 -8.51 18.00
N VAL A 78 11.73 -8.99 17.22
CA VAL A 78 11.59 -9.15 15.77
C VAL A 78 10.45 -10.12 15.53
N GLY A 79 9.57 -9.79 14.57
CA GLY A 79 8.33 -10.51 14.29
C GLY A 79 7.10 -9.97 15.03
N ALA A 80 7.26 -9.09 16.04
CA ALA A 80 6.14 -8.43 16.68
C ALA A 80 5.33 -7.59 15.68
N LYS A 81 4.00 -7.56 15.83
CA LYS A 81 3.11 -6.74 15.00
C LYS A 81 2.96 -5.36 15.62
N ALA A 82 3.32 -4.32 14.89
CA ALA A 82 3.10 -2.94 15.26
C ALA A 82 1.98 -2.32 14.41
N SER A 83 0.99 -1.73 15.06
CA SER A 83 -0.17 -1.08 14.42
C SER A 83 -0.10 0.42 14.73
N PRO A 84 0.47 1.23 13.82
CA PRO A 84 0.53 2.67 14.01
C PRO A 84 -0.82 3.32 13.74
N HIS A 85 -1.07 4.43 14.43
CA HIS A 85 -2.24 5.28 14.27
C HIS A 85 -1.80 6.74 14.23
N ILE A 86 -2.46 7.54 13.44
CA ILE A 86 -2.21 8.98 13.32
C ILE A 86 -3.52 9.73 13.29
N GLY A 87 -3.55 10.92 13.85
CA GLY A 87 -4.74 11.74 13.79
C GLY A 87 -4.71 12.91 14.75
N LEU A 88 -5.88 13.32 15.19
CA LEU A 88 -6.10 14.38 16.14
C LEU A 88 -6.46 13.80 17.51
N VAL A 89 -6.50 14.65 18.52
CA VAL A 89 -6.68 14.26 19.93
C VAL A 89 -7.79 13.22 20.15
N ASP A 90 -8.90 13.38 19.46
CA ASP A 90 -10.13 12.62 19.71
C ASP A 90 -10.39 11.53 18.67
N GLU A 91 -9.65 11.51 17.57
CA GLU A 91 -9.80 10.50 16.52
C GLU A 91 -8.44 10.10 15.93
N LEU A 92 -8.03 8.87 16.17
CA LEU A 92 -6.82 8.27 15.61
C LEU A 92 -7.19 7.26 14.53
N LEU A 93 -6.74 7.51 13.31
CA LEU A 93 -6.97 6.63 12.18
C LEU A 93 -5.85 5.58 12.11
N PRO A 94 -6.18 4.30 11.91
CA PRO A 94 -5.18 3.26 11.77
C PRO A 94 -4.42 3.45 10.45
N MET A 95 -3.11 3.39 10.54
CA MET A 95 -2.19 3.21 9.43
C MET A 95 -2.00 1.72 9.16
N THR A 96 -1.31 1.38 8.08
CA THR A 96 -1.01 -0.01 7.75
C THR A 96 -0.15 -0.63 8.85
N PRO A 97 -0.57 -1.76 9.45
CA PRO A 97 0.24 -2.46 10.43
C PRO A 97 1.45 -3.11 9.77
N VAL A 98 2.55 -3.17 10.54
CA VAL A 98 3.82 -3.75 10.08
C VAL A 98 4.33 -4.79 11.07
N TYR A 99 5.16 -5.70 10.59
CA TYR A 99 5.87 -6.68 11.39
C TYR A 99 7.31 -6.23 11.56
N ILE A 100 7.78 -6.15 12.79
CA ILE A 100 9.10 -5.63 13.12
C ILE A 100 10.18 -6.55 12.56
N SER A 101 11.01 -6.02 11.70
CA SER A 101 12.16 -6.71 11.10
C SER A 101 13.49 -6.33 11.76
N SER A 102 13.54 -5.16 12.41
CA SER A 102 14.72 -4.67 13.11
C SER A 102 14.34 -3.87 14.36
N ASN A 103 15.08 -4.07 15.43
CA ASN A 103 14.97 -3.35 16.68
C ASN A 103 16.37 -2.94 17.14
N THR A 104 16.65 -1.64 17.13
CA THR A 104 17.95 -1.09 17.51
C THR A 104 17.78 -0.06 18.63
N PHE A 105 18.77 0.01 19.53
CA PHE A 105 18.78 0.94 20.65
C PHE A 105 20.03 1.81 20.60
N ASP A 106 19.83 3.13 20.58
CA ASP A 106 20.89 4.13 20.68
C ASP A 106 21.02 4.56 22.15
N GLU A 107 22.03 4.05 22.82
CA GLU A 107 22.30 4.32 24.26
C GLU A 107 22.58 5.80 24.55
N VAL A 108 23.23 6.49 23.62
CA VAL A 108 23.62 7.90 23.80
C VAL A 108 22.38 8.80 23.77
N LYS A 109 21.43 8.51 22.85
CA LYS A 109 20.22 9.29 22.70
C LYS A 109 19.06 8.77 23.55
N GLY A 110 19.16 7.54 24.09
CA GLY A 110 18.06 6.87 24.76
C GLY A 110 16.87 6.63 23.83
N ILE A 111 17.15 6.32 22.54
CA ILE A 111 16.13 6.13 21.51
C ILE A 111 16.17 4.70 21.01
N ARG A 112 15.01 4.07 20.97
CA ARG A 112 14.79 2.79 20.33
C ARG A 112 14.15 2.99 18.98
N THR A 113 14.73 2.40 17.94
CA THR A 113 14.20 2.43 16.58
C THR A 113 13.71 1.05 16.19
N LEU A 114 12.42 0.96 15.86
CA LEU A 114 11.77 -0.23 15.33
C LEU A 114 11.51 0.00 13.84
N ILE A 115 11.98 -0.93 13.01
CA ILE A 115 11.72 -0.93 11.57
C ILE A 115 10.88 -2.16 11.26
N GLY A 116 9.82 -1.99 10.49
CA GLY A 116 8.95 -3.09 10.09
C GLY A 116 8.39 -2.91 8.69
N GLU A 117 7.94 -4.02 8.13
CA GLU A 117 7.29 -4.11 6.82
C GLU A 117 5.90 -4.73 6.97
N ASP A 118 4.99 -4.36 6.06
CA ASP A 118 3.65 -4.96 6.04
C ASP A 118 3.68 -6.42 5.58
N ALA A 119 2.53 -7.09 5.64
CA ALA A 119 2.43 -8.50 5.27
C ALA A 119 2.77 -8.76 3.79
N ILE A 120 2.59 -7.76 2.90
CA ILE A 120 2.97 -7.91 1.49
C ILE A 120 4.49 -8.10 1.34
N GLY A 121 5.31 -7.50 2.21
CA GLY A 121 6.76 -7.75 2.23
C GLY A 121 7.14 -9.22 2.38
N PHE A 122 6.26 -10.05 2.95
CA PHE A 122 6.51 -11.49 3.08
C PHE A 122 6.34 -12.24 1.76
N THR A 123 5.64 -11.69 0.77
CA THR A 123 5.44 -12.33 -0.53
C THR A 123 6.74 -12.60 -1.29
N ASP A 124 7.80 -11.85 -0.98
CA ASP A 124 9.13 -12.07 -1.57
C ASP A 124 9.86 -13.29 -1.01
N LYS A 125 9.40 -13.82 0.14
CA LYS A 125 9.98 -14.99 0.82
C LYS A 125 9.40 -16.32 0.36
N TYR A 126 8.29 -16.30 -0.32
CA TYR A 126 7.55 -17.48 -0.77
C TYR A 126 7.50 -17.55 -2.29
N ILE A 127 7.42 -18.75 -2.83
CA ILE A 127 7.35 -19.02 -4.27
C ILE A 127 6.02 -19.68 -4.64
N TRP A 128 5.73 -19.76 -5.94
CA TRP A 128 4.50 -20.39 -6.46
C TRP A 128 4.26 -21.78 -5.91
N ASN A 129 5.31 -22.61 -5.84
CA ASN A 129 5.18 -23.96 -5.33
C ASN A 129 4.69 -24.06 -3.89
N ASP A 130 4.82 -22.98 -3.10
CA ASP A 130 4.35 -22.93 -1.72
C ASP A 130 2.83 -22.84 -1.59
N ILE A 131 2.13 -22.40 -2.64
CA ILE A 131 0.66 -22.26 -2.65
C ILE A 131 -0.05 -23.09 -3.73
N LYS A 132 0.70 -23.60 -4.72
CA LYS A 132 0.14 -24.39 -5.83
C LYS A 132 -0.65 -25.60 -5.34
N GLY A 133 -0.23 -26.20 -4.22
CA GLY A 133 -0.91 -27.33 -3.59
C GLY A 133 -2.29 -26.99 -3.03
N ASP A 134 -2.46 -25.77 -2.56
CA ASP A 134 -3.69 -25.29 -1.91
C ASP A 134 -4.78 -24.95 -2.93
N LEU A 135 -4.42 -24.78 -4.20
CA LEU A 135 -5.35 -24.48 -5.27
C LEU A 135 -5.94 -25.77 -5.86
N ASN A 136 -7.20 -25.74 -6.25
CA ASN A 136 -7.86 -26.78 -7.02
C ASN A 136 -7.21 -26.94 -8.40
N ASN A 137 -7.54 -28.01 -9.14
CA ASN A 137 -7.06 -28.17 -10.51
C ASN A 137 -7.56 -27.06 -11.44
N THR A 138 -8.74 -26.51 -11.15
CA THR A 138 -9.34 -25.34 -11.78
C THR A 138 -9.53 -24.29 -10.73
N PHE A 139 -9.05 -23.09 -10.95
CA PHE A 139 -9.09 -21.99 -10.00
C PHE A 139 -9.25 -20.64 -10.72
N THR A 140 -9.59 -19.61 -9.98
CA THR A 140 -9.76 -18.23 -10.46
C THR A 140 -8.64 -17.33 -9.95
N ILE A 141 -8.53 -16.11 -10.49
CA ILE A 141 -7.61 -15.09 -9.94
C ILE A 141 -7.97 -14.77 -8.48
N GLN A 142 -9.25 -14.80 -8.14
CA GLN A 142 -9.69 -14.63 -6.74
C GLN A 142 -9.10 -15.71 -5.82
N ASP A 143 -9.06 -16.98 -6.29
CA ASP A 143 -8.47 -18.07 -5.50
C ASP A 143 -6.97 -17.89 -5.31
N VAL A 144 -6.28 -17.32 -6.30
CA VAL A 144 -4.85 -16.97 -6.19
C VAL A 144 -4.64 -15.89 -5.13
N PHE A 145 -5.45 -14.83 -5.12
CA PHE A 145 -5.39 -13.82 -4.06
C PHE A 145 -5.66 -14.42 -2.68
N ALA A 146 -6.65 -15.29 -2.57
CA ALA A 146 -6.98 -15.98 -1.32
C ALA A 146 -5.82 -16.85 -0.82
N ALA A 147 -5.21 -17.65 -1.70
CA ALA A 147 -4.09 -18.51 -1.36
C ALA A 147 -2.86 -17.69 -0.91
N ILE A 148 -2.55 -16.59 -1.60
CA ILE A 148 -1.46 -15.69 -1.21
C ILE A 148 -1.75 -15.04 0.15
N ALA A 149 -2.94 -14.50 0.36
CA ALA A 149 -3.32 -13.88 1.64
C ALA A 149 -3.20 -14.88 2.80
N ASN A 150 -3.68 -16.10 2.61
CA ASN A 150 -3.57 -17.16 3.61
C ASN A 150 -2.10 -17.50 3.91
N LYS A 151 -1.25 -17.61 2.87
CA LYS A 151 0.18 -17.91 3.03
C LYS A 151 0.94 -16.86 3.81
N ILE A 152 0.61 -15.57 3.64
CA ILE A 152 1.23 -14.46 4.37
C ILE A 152 0.53 -14.16 5.71
N GLY A 153 -0.46 -14.96 6.09
CA GLY A 153 -1.14 -14.85 7.39
C GLY A 153 -2.08 -13.66 7.51
N THR A 154 -2.74 -13.25 6.43
CA THR A 154 -3.72 -12.18 6.43
C THR A 154 -5.04 -12.61 5.78
N GLU A 155 -6.12 -11.94 6.13
CA GLU A 155 -7.37 -12.04 5.38
C GLU A 155 -7.32 -11.13 4.15
N PHE A 156 -8.07 -11.47 3.09
CA PHE A 156 -8.23 -10.58 1.95
C PHE A 156 -9.66 -10.07 1.82
N MET A 157 -9.81 -8.95 1.14
CA MET A 157 -11.10 -8.37 0.78
C MET A 157 -11.04 -7.71 -0.58
N ILE A 158 -12.12 -7.81 -1.34
CA ILE A 158 -12.29 -7.15 -2.62
C ILE A 158 -13.21 -5.96 -2.41
N THR A 159 -12.82 -4.80 -2.93
CA THR A 159 -13.61 -3.58 -2.87
C THR A 159 -13.94 -3.12 -4.30
N GLY A 160 -15.21 -3.15 -4.63
CA GLY A 160 -15.72 -2.86 -5.99
C GLY A 160 -15.68 -4.07 -6.92
N GLU A 161 -16.09 -3.86 -8.16
CA GLU A 161 -16.06 -4.87 -9.22
C GLU A 161 -14.68 -4.87 -9.88
N LEU A 162 -14.10 -6.05 -10.06
CA LEU A 162 -12.81 -6.23 -10.69
C LEU A 162 -12.96 -7.00 -11.99
N PRO A 163 -12.43 -6.50 -13.11
CA PRO A 163 -12.33 -7.25 -14.35
C PRO A 163 -11.58 -8.57 -14.13
N ASN A 164 -11.96 -9.60 -14.86
CA ASN A 164 -11.28 -10.90 -14.91
C ASN A 164 -11.07 -11.62 -13.55
N ILE A 165 -11.62 -11.10 -12.46
CA ILE A 165 -11.42 -11.70 -11.12
C ILE A 165 -11.88 -13.18 -11.07
N ASN A 166 -12.93 -13.50 -11.83
CA ASN A 166 -13.50 -14.85 -11.96
C ASN A 166 -13.00 -15.61 -13.21
N ALA A 167 -11.98 -15.09 -13.92
CA ALA A 167 -11.36 -15.81 -15.02
C ALA A 167 -10.80 -17.15 -14.53
N VAL A 168 -11.13 -18.22 -15.24
CA VAL A 168 -10.83 -19.59 -14.82
C VAL A 168 -9.56 -20.08 -15.48
N TYR A 169 -8.67 -20.61 -14.69
CA TYR A 169 -7.40 -21.20 -15.11
C TYR A 169 -7.30 -22.65 -14.64
N THR A 170 -6.43 -23.41 -15.28
CA THR A 170 -5.96 -24.71 -14.79
C THR A 170 -4.49 -24.61 -14.40
N LYS A 171 -4.02 -25.54 -13.56
CA LYS A 171 -2.58 -25.59 -13.21
C LYS A 171 -1.65 -25.73 -14.42
N ALA A 172 -2.18 -26.22 -15.54
CA ALA A 172 -1.42 -26.37 -16.80
C ALA A 172 -1.46 -25.09 -17.66
N THR A 173 -2.57 -24.34 -17.63
CA THR A 173 -2.74 -23.10 -18.42
C THR A 173 -2.27 -21.84 -17.70
N PHE A 174 -2.14 -21.90 -16.38
CA PHE A 174 -1.55 -20.83 -15.60
C PHE A 174 -0.02 -20.96 -15.72
N ASN A 175 0.52 -20.25 -16.70
CA ASN A 175 1.92 -20.37 -17.10
C ASN A 175 2.84 -19.62 -16.13
N VAL A 176 3.04 -20.21 -14.94
CA VAL A 176 3.91 -19.70 -13.88
C VAL A 176 5.01 -20.70 -13.62
N ASN A 177 6.25 -20.26 -13.63
CA ASN A 177 7.38 -21.10 -13.21
C ASN A 177 7.31 -21.34 -11.70
N GLY A 178 7.74 -22.53 -11.26
CA GLY A 178 7.67 -22.90 -9.84
C GLY A 178 8.45 -21.99 -8.89
N ASP A 179 9.47 -21.32 -9.41
CA ASP A 179 10.40 -20.48 -8.65
C ASP A 179 9.98 -18.98 -8.61
N GLU A 180 8.91 -18.62 -9.29
CA GLU A 180 8.42 -17.23 -9.22
C GLU A 180 7.92 -16.90 -7.82
N THR A 181 8.33 -15.73 -7.31
CA THR A 181 7.91 -15.26 -5.99
C THR A 181 6.43 -14.94 -5.96
N LEU A 182 5.80 -15.08 -4.79
CA LEU A 182 4.39 -14.70 -4.65
C LEU A 182 4.18 -13.20 -4.93
N ARG A 183 5.21 -12.36 -4.78
CA ARG A 183 5.17 -10.96 -5.18
C ARG A 183 4.98 -10.80 -6.69
N GLN A 184 5.71 -11.57 -7.49
CA GLN A 184 5.58 -11.54 -8.95
C GLN A 184 4.20 -12.01 -9.39
N ILE A 185 3.69 -13.08 -8.78
CA ILE A 185 2.36 -13.61 -9.06
C ILE A 185 1.26 -12.64 -8.64
N LEU A 186 1.40 -12.03 -7.46
CA LEU A 186 0.48 -11.02 -6.96
C LEU A 186 0.45 -9.81 -7.90
N THR A 187 1.60 -9.41 -8.43
CA THR A 187 1.71 -8.32 -9.40
C THR A 187 1.01 -8.67 -10.71
N ALA A 188 1.26 -9.87 -11.25
CA ALA A 188 0.59 -10.33 -12.48
C ALA A 188 -0.93 -10.42 -12.30
N ALA A 189 -1.41 -10.93 -11.16
CA ALA A 189 -2.83 -10.99 -10.83
C ALA A 189 -3.45 -9.59 -10.70
N ALA A 190 -2.73 -8.65 -10.08
CA ALA A 190 -3.16 -7.25 -9.98
C ALA A 190 -3.25 -6.58 -11.36
N GLU A 191 -2.30 -6.84 -12.26
CA GLU A 191 -2.32 -6.34 -13.64
C GLU A 191 -3.48 -6.93 -14.44
N ALA A 192 -3.70 -8.23 -14.36
CA ALA A 192 -4.79 -8.91 -15.06
C ALA A 192 -6.18 -8.41 -14.65
N THR A 193 -6.32 -7.92 -13.42
CA THR A 193 -7.57 -7.38 -12.86
C THR A 193 -7.63 -5.86 -12.85
N GLY A 194 -6.56 -5.16 -13.25
CA GLY A 194 -6.46 -3.70 -13.13
C GLY A 194 -6.52 -3.19 -11.69
N ALA A 195 -6.25 -4.04 -10.72
CA ALA A 195 -6.43 -3.74 -9.31
C ALA A 195 -5.18 -3.16 -8.65
N MET A 196 -5.37 -2.39 -7.60
CA MET A 196 -4.37 -2.06 -6.61
C MET A 196 -4.51 -3.02 -5.42
N VAL A 197 -3.40 -3.63 -5.02
CA VAL A 197 -3.32 -4.55 -3.88
C VAL A 197 -2.44 -3.94 -2.79
N PHE A 198 -2.96 -3.85 -1.57
CA PHE A 198 -2.26 -3.27 -0.43
C PHE A 198 -2.79 -3.82 0.90
N ILE A 199 -2.04 -3.66 1.98
CA ILE A 199 -2.56 -3.94 3.33
C ILE A 199 -3.23 -2.67 3.87
N ASN A 200 -4.51 -2.79 4.22
CA ASN A 200 -5.24 -1.67 4.80
C ASN A 200 -4.95 -1.50 6.31
N GLY A 201 -5.46 -0.41 6.90
CA GLY A 201 -5.24 -0.10 8.32
C GLY A 201 -5.78 -1.15 9.31
N ASN A 202 -6.64 -2.07 8.87
CA ASN A 202 -7.11 -3.20 9.68
C ASN A 202 -6.19 -4.44 9.53
N GLY A 203 -5.17 -4.38 8.69
CA GLY A 203 -4.25 -5.48 8.44
C GLY A 203 -4.76 -6.52 7.44
N LYS A 204 -5.80 -6.20 6.66
CA LYS A 204 -6.31 -7.08 5.60
C LYS A 204 -5.71 -6.70 4.27
N MET A 205 -5.42 -7.69 3.42
CA MET A 205 -5.05 -7.47 2.03
C MET A 205 -6.28 -6.99 1.26
N GLU A 206 -6.30 -5.71 0.91
CA GLU A 206 -7.38 -5.10 0.15
C GLU A 206 -7.01 -5.06 -1.33
N ILE A 207 -7.94 -5.55 -2.17
CA ILE A 207 -7.83 -5.58 -3.61
C ILE A 207 -8.92 -4.66 -4.14
N LYS A 208 -8.49 -3.56 -4.77
CA LYS A 208 -9.39 -2.49 -5.16
C LYS A 208 -9.06 -1.98 -6.55
N MET A 209 -10.08 -1.78 -7.37
CA MET A 209 -9.91 -1.08 -8.63
C MET A 209 -9.60 0.40 -8.37
N LEU A 210 -8.66 0.96 -9.13
CA LEU A 210 -8.44 2.40 -9.14
C LEU A 210 -9.69 3.07 -9.73
N SER A 211 -10.33 3.91 -8.94
CA SER A 211 -11.52 4.65 -9.36
C SER A 211 -11.10 5.96 -10.01
N ASN A 212 -11.73 6.31 -11.12
CA ASN A 212 -11.61 7.64 -11.73
C ASN A 212 -12.40 8.72 -10.94
N THR A 213 -13.06 8.33 -9.85
CA THR A 213 -13.77 9.28 -9.02
C THR A 213 -12.78 10.10 -8.21
N ILE A 214 -12.79 11.40 -8.39
CA ILE A 214 -12.00 12.33 -7.58
C ILE A 214 -12.49 12.24 -6.14
N ALA A 215 -11.67 11.65 -5.26
CA ALA A 215 -12.01 11.49 -3.85
C ALA A 215 -11.82 12.78 -3.05
N LEU A 216 -10.93 13.68 -3.52
CA LEU A 216 -10.62 14.95 -2.88
C LEU A 216 -10.16 15.94 -3.96
N ALA A 217 -10.84 17.09 -4.05
CA ALA A 217 -10.34 18.22 -4.80
C ALA A 217 -9.50 19.08 -3.84
N ILE A 218 -8.21 19.23 -4.14
CA ILE A 218 -7.30 20.10 -3.39
C ILE A 218 -7.19 21.40 -4.21
N ASP A 219 -7.68 22.50 -3.66
CA ASP A 219 -7.52 23.80 -4.29
C ASP A 219 -6.22 24.50 -3.84
N LYS A 220 -5.82 25.52 -4.58
CA LYS A 220 -4.60 26.29 -4.29
C LYS A 220 -4.60 26.98 -2.92
N ASN A 221 -5.76 27.12 -2.26
CA ASN A 221 -5.87 27.75 -0.94
C ASN A 221 -5.65 26.73 0.19
N THR A 222 -5.73 25.43 -0.12
CA THR A 222 -5.52 24.34 0.84
C THR A 222 -4.15 23.69 0.73
N GLN A 223 -3.31 24.17 -0.20
CA GLN A 223 -1.98 23.63 -0.44
C GLN A 223 -0.91 24.42 0.33
N PHE A 224 -0.05 23.69 1.02
CA PHE A 224 1.16 24.24 1.62
C PHE A 224 2.38 23.53 1.00
N ASN A 225 3.30 24.34 0.39
CA ASN A 225 4.58 23.86 -0.15
C ASN A 225 4.44 22.72 -1.17
N LEU A 226 3.65 22.92 -2.22
CA LEU A 226 3.60 21.98 -3.32
C LEU A 226 4.89 22.09 -4.15
N SER A 227 5.72 21.05 -4.13
CA SER A 227 6.76 20.88 -5.15
C SER A 227 6.19 19.95 -6.23
N THR A 228 6.11 20.44 -7.46
CA THR A 228 5.75 19.62 -8.62
C THR A 228 7.03 19.09 -9.23
N GLU A 229 7.24 17.78 -9.15
CA GLU A 229 8.23 17.13 -10.02
C GLU A 229 7.56 16.79 -11.34
N PRO A 230 8.21 17.04 -12.48
CA PRO A 230 7.67 16.65 -13.77
C PRO A 230 7.55 15.13 -13.82
N SER A 231 6.32 14.62 -13.79
CA SER A 231 6.06 13.22 -14.09
C SER A 231 6.11 13.02 -15.59
N SER A 232 6.70 11.89 -16.05
CA SER A 232 6.63 11.52 -17.45
C SER A 232 5.16 11.36 -17.86
N SER A 233 4.69 12.20 -18.77
CA SER A 233 3.35 12.07 -19.33
C SER A 233 3.36 11.03 -20.44
N LEU A 234 2.42 10.08 -20.41
CA LEU A 234 2.16 9.19 -21.52
C LEU A 234 1.38 9.95 -22.59
N SER A 235 1.98 10.17 -23.76
CA SER A 235 1.33 10.89 -24.85
C SER A 235 0.37 10.05 -25.68
N GLY A 236 0.33 8.73 -25.48
CA GLY A 236 -0.61 7.84 -26.14
C GLY A 236 -0.22 6.37 -26.06
N ILE A 237 -1.20 5.49 -26.27
CA ILE A 237 -1.01 4.05 -26.43
C ILE A 237 -1.00 3.75 -27.94
N ILE A 238 0.10 3.23 -28.47
CA ILE A 238 0.25 2.90 -29.90
C ILE A 238 -0.37 1.53 -30.20
N SER A 239 -0.12 0.56 -29.33
CA SER A 239 -0.69 -0.78 -29.48
C SER A 239 -0.76 -1.50 -28.15
N ILE A 240 -1.75 -2.40 -28.04
CA ILE A 240 -1.84 -3.38 -26.96
C ILE A 240 -1.61 -4.73 -27.62
N ASN A 241 -0.58 -5.44 -27.18
CA ASN A 241 -0.33 -6.81 -27.63
C ASN A 241 -0.90 -7.78 -26.61
N GLU A 242 -2.06 -8.33 -26.93
CA GLU A 242 -2.78 -9.28 -26.06
C GLU A 242 -2.00 -10.57 -25.78
N LEU A 243 -1.05 -10.94 -26.67
CA LEU A 243 -0.29 -12.18 -26.52
C LEU A 243 0.86 -12.05 -25.51
N ASN A 244 1.34 -10.83 -25.24
CA ASN A 244 2.51 -10.60 -24.39
C ASN A 244 2.28 -9.54 -23.31
N ASP A 245 1.06 -9.09 -23.09
CA ASP A 245 0.72 -8.01 -22.14
C ASP A 245 1.60 -6.74 -22.31
N MET A 246 2.14 -6.53 -23.50
CA MET A 246 3.00 -5.38 -23.78
C MET A 246 2.18 -4.23 -24.34
N ILE A 247 2.21 -3.11 -23.64
CA ILE A 247 1.66 -1.86 -24.09
C ILE A 247 2.81 -1.05 -24.68
N SER A 248 2.73 -0.77 -25.99
CA SER A 248 3.66 0.15 -26.65
C SER A 248 3.11 1.56 -26.61
N VAL A 249 3.87 2.47 -26.04
CA VAL A 249 3.52 3.89 -25.94
C VAL A 249 4.43 4.70 -26.87
N GLY A 250 3.84 5.57 -27.64
CA GLY A 250 4.58 6.43 -28.57
C GLY A 250 4.14 7.88 -28.49
N ASN A 251 4.94 8.74 -29.11
CA ASN A 251 4.70 10.19 -29.15
C ASN A 251 3.75 10.60 -30.28
N ASN A 252 2.85 9.72 -30.69
CA ASN A 252 1.95 10.04 -31.79
C ASN A 252 0.68 10.73 -31.25
N THR A 253 0.50 11.97 -31.60
CA THR A 253 -0.63 12.82 -31.20
C THR A 253 -2.00 12.35 -31.69
N SER A 254 -2.05 11.29 -32.50
CA SER A 254 -3.32 10.71 -33.01
C SER A 254 -4.03 9.79 -32.01
N TYR A 255 -3.44 9.49 -30.89
CA TYR A 255 -4.03 8.62 -29.87
C TYR A 255 -4.58 9.43 -28.70
N VAL A 256 -5.72 9.01 -28.22
CA VAL A 256 -6.35 9.61 -27.05
C VAL A 256 -5.30 9.68 -25.94
N SER A 257 -4.89 10.87 -25.56
CA SER A 257 -4.06 11.06 -24.39
C SER A 257 -4.78 10.45 -23.20
N VAL A 258 -4.21 9.41 -22.64
CA VAL A 258 -4.64 8.96 -21.34
C VAL A 258 -4.32 10.09 -20.40
N ILE A 259 -5.35 10.69 -19.91
CA ILE A 259 -5.44 11.84 -19.07
C ILE A 259 -4.23 11.95 -18.16
N SER A 260 -3.43 12.97 -18.38
CA SER A 260 -2.55 13.50 -17.35
C SER A 260 -3.42 13.77 -16.13
N VAL A 261 -3.25 13.01 -15.07
CA VAL A 261 -3.83 13.35 -13.77
C VAL A 261 -2.95 14.44 -13.16
N ASN A 262 -2.72 15.49 -13.93
CA ASN A 262 -2.25 16.74 -13.38
C ASN A 262 -3.50 17.65 -13.20
N PRO A 263 -4.08 17.72 -12.01
CA PRO A 263 -5.28 18.50 -11.76
C PRO A 263 -5.04 20.01 -11.87
N PHE A 264 -3.83 20.44 -12.29
CA PHE A 264 -3.40 21.83 -12.34
C PHE A 264 -3.20 22.36 -13.76
N ILE A 265 -3.43 21.57 -14.79
CA ILE A 265 -3.48 22.07 -16.17
C ILE A 265 -4.94 22.42 -16.46
N ASP A 266 -5.22 23.71 -16.50
CA ASP A 266 -6.49 24.20 -17.04
C ASP A 266 -6.56 23.79 -18.52
N PRO A 267 -7.52 22.92 -18.91
CA PRO A 267 -7.65 22.48 -20.29
C PRO A 267 -8.06 23.60 -21.26
N THR A 268 -8.28 24.81 -20.76
CA THR A 268 -8.65 26.00 -21.55
C THR A 268 -7.50 26.98 -21.70
N ASP A 269 -6.32 26.71 -21.13
CA ASP A 269 -5.16 27.57 -21.29
C ASP A 269 -4.35 27.15 -22.53
N ASP A 270 -4.74 27.68 -23.67
CA ASP A 270 -4.08 27.51 -24.98
C ASP A 270 -2.83 28.41 -25.14
N SER A 271 -2.29 28.94 -24.05
CA SER A 271 -1.17 29.90 -24.05
C SER A 271 0.18 29.25 -23.76
N SER A 272 0.55 28.19 -24.52
CA SER A 272 1.95 27.72 -24.54
C SER A 272 2.40 27.30 -25.93
#